data_9a906ca36151ff20a0538d401512f9c0
#
_entry.id   9a906ca36151ff20a0538d401512f9c0
#
_cell.length_a   1.000
_cell.length_b   1.000
_cell.length_c   1.000
_cell.angle_alpha   90.00
_cell.angle_beta   90.00
_cell.angle_gamma   90.00
#
_symmetry.space_group_name_H-M   'P 1'
#
loop_
_entity.id
_entity.type
_entity.pdbx_description
1 polymer ?
#
loop_
_entity_poly.entity_id
_entity_poly.type
_entity_poly.pdbx_seq_one_letter_code
_entity_poly.pdbx_strand_id
1 'polypeptide(L)'
;LFGRPYNTFASDANMGIPHKVASRGYYVIPYDMLSAQHFEVDTKMFWGMGQKIMKAAQFVKQKNNLFGFYVTNFSCGPDSFLLGYFRKLMGSKPSLTLELDQHTADAGIDTRTEAALDIMNSYRQLGITPAVKRFRSAKVVNRGKEIKVISSNGREYSLKDPMVEIVLPSMGRYSTESVAAILRSMGINARALPVADKETLLEGRKNTTCKECLPYIITTGSFLQYIRQNPGRNKVTLFFMATGGGPCRLGQYCRALENVIEREQIPDAAVFTMTDENGYGGMGSRCLLKAWQAIIISDCLADIKSTLAVCASDKKAALDEVEKIWKELISYFEGRLSVRLSVLLSRAVSRLSAIPLKKDPSRIPVISLIGEIFVRRDEFSRKNIVDYLENNGFMVRVAPVAEYMCYSNYVVHSGLGEREFSFSEQVRMKLVVQIQEWWERRIKTILSESGLYKFEMIDVGKTIRGVSHLINENFRGEAILTVGLALREILHDSCGVIAIGPFGCMPSRVAESILKKEMNIEGKERMCEPGSNIEHFRELQDLPFFSLETDGSAFPQLIEANLEAFILQARRVHNRILETKDHGDSSTGRRLSLRWYDIVTGNGKALSGVKKKLR
;
A
#
# COMPACT_ATOMS: atom_id res chain seq x y z
N LEU A 1 27.57 -3.65 21.13
CA LEU A 1 26.27 -3.03 21.34
C LEU A 1 25.67 -2.61 19.98
N PHE A 2 24.47 -3.07 19.69
CA PHE A 2 23.73 -2.80 18.46
C PHE A 2 22.47 -1.99 18.75
N GLY A 3 22.00 -1.25 17.78
CA GLY A 3 20.73 -0.50 17.80
C GLY A 3 20.82 0.79 17.02
N ARG A 4 19.75 1.55 17.04
CA ARG A 4 19.73 2.89 16.45
C ARG A 4 20.60 3.84 17.28
N PRO A 5 21.22 4.87 16.71
CA PRO A 5 22.14 5.74 17.43
C PRO A 5 21.57 6.33 18.73
N TYR A 6 20.31 6.73 18.71
CA TYR A 6 19.63 7.26 19.90
C TYR A 6 19.46 6.21 21.02
N ASN A 7 19.39 4.91 20.68
CA ASN A 7 19.33 3.84 21.67
C ASN A 7 20.73 3.40 22.12
N THR A 8 21.73 3.38 21.23
CA THR A 8 23.05 2.87 21.55
C THR A 8 23.93 3.88 22.27
N PHE A 9 23.80 5.18 21.97
CA PHE A 9 24.72 6.21 22.42
C PHE A 9 24.15 7.15 23.48
N ALA A 10 22.82 7.25 23.63
CA ALA A 10 22.22 8.06 24.69
C ALA A 10 21.98 7.21 25.95
N SER A 11 22.65 7.53 27.04
CA SER A 11 22.59 6.76 28.31
C SER A 11 21.19 6.66 28.87
N ASP A 12 20.42 7.73 28.81
CA ASP A 12 19.03 7.76 29.28
C ASP A 12 18.12 6.88 28.42
N ALA A 13 18.33 6.86 27.09
CA ALA A 13 17.55 6.05 26.18
C ALA A 13 17.89 4.55 26.23
N ASN A 14 19.11 4.19 26.64
CA ASN A 14 19.55 2.80 26.82
C ASN A 14 19.53 2.30 28.25
N MET A 15 19.03 3.10 29.20
CA MET A 15 18.93 2.77 30.63
C MET A 15 20.26 2.29 31.24
N GLY A 16 21.37 2.87 30.79
CA GLY A 16 22.71 2.55 31.30
C GLY A 16 23.21 1.13 31.01
N ILE A 17 22.61 0.42 30.02
CA ILE A 17 23.00 -0.95 29.66
C ILE A 17 24.52 -1.11 29.45
N PRO A 18 25.25 -0.19 28.78
CA PRO A 18 26.70 -0.29 28.68
C PRO A 18 27.40 -0.36 30.02
N HIS A 19 26.99 0.47 30.97
CA HIS A 19 27.55 0.46 32.35
C HIS A 19 27.20 -0.82 33.10
N LYS A 20 25.97 -1.31 32.96
CA LYS A 20 25.54 -2.56 33.61
C LYS A 20 26.34 -3.77 33.11
N VAL A 21 26.68 -3.81 31.83
CA VAL A 21 27.55 -4.86 31.26
C VAL A 21 29.01 -4.67 31.70
N ALA A 22 29.52 -3.44 31.68
CA ALA A 22 30.91 -3.13 32.06
C ALA A 22 31.19 -3.42 33.54
N SER A 23 30.25 -3.11 34.45
CA SER A 23 30.37 -3.41 35.88
C SER A 23 30.48 -4.89 36.20
N ARG A 24 30.05 -5.76 35.26
CA ARG A 24 30.18 -7.23 35.34
C ARG A 24 31.47 -7.77 34.70
N GLY A 25 32.42 -6.89 34.37
CA GLY A 25 33.75 -7.27 33.87
C GLY A 25 33.83 -7.50 32.36
N TYR A 26 32.90 -6.98 31.57
CA TYR A 26 32.90 -7.13 30.10
C TYR A 26 33.13 -5.78 29.40
N TYR A 27 33.93 -5.81 28.33
CA TYR A 27 34.06 -4.65 27.45
C TYR A 27 32.82 -4.48 26.57
N VAL A 28 32.35 -3.25 26.47
CA VAL A 28 31.23 -2.89 25.57
C VAL A 28 31.78 -2.08 24.40
N ILE A 29 31.63 -2.62 23.21
CA ILE A 29 32.09 -1.99 21.96
C ILE A 29 30.82 -1.60 21.15
N PRO A 30 30.60 -0.32 20.85
CA PRO A 30 29.58 0.12 19.92
C PRO A 30 29.79 -0.49 18.52
N TYR A 31 28.71 -0.82 17.82
CA TYR A 31 28.78 -1.53 16.54
C TYR A 31 29.49 -0.73 15.43
N ASP A 32 29.45 0.59 15.48
CA ASP A 32 30.10 1.49 14.53
C ASP A 32 31.62 1.62 14.68
N MET A 33 32.17 1.19 15.82
CA MET A 33 33.61 1.08 16.04
C MET A 33 34.20 -0.20 15.43
N LEU A 34 33.39 -1.12 14.92
CA LEU A 34 33.86 -2.37 14.34
C LEU A 34 34.30 -2.17 12.89
N SER A 35 35.45 -2.71 12.48
CA SER A 35 35.94 -2.69 11.09
C SER A 35 35.18 -3.66 10.22
N ALA A 36 33.90 -3.34 9.95
CA ALA A 36 32.96 -4.21 9.26
C ALA A 36 32.59 -3.74 7.83
N GLN A 37 33.26 -2.71 7.28
CA GLN A 37 32.91 -2.11 5.99
C GLN A 37 33.02 -3.08 4.80
N HIS A 38 33.93 -4.05 4.89
CA HIS A 38 34.19 -5.03 3.84
C HIS A 38 33.13 -6.15 3.72
N PHE A 39 32.22 -6.25 4.71
CA PHE A 39 31.13 -7.22 4.59
C PHE A 39 30.06 -6.74 3.64
N GLU A 40 29.61 -7.65 2.80
CA GLU A 40 28.49 -7.40 1.91
C GLU A 40 27.17 -7.56 2.65
N VAL A 41 26.20 -6.72 2.31
CA VAL A 41 24.82 -6.81 2.78
C VAL A 41 23.93 -6.99 1.56
N ASP A 42 22.81 -7.66 1.77
CA ASP A 42 21.78 -7.82 0.75
C ASP A 42 21.41 -6.44 0.16
N THR A 43 21.51 -6.32 -1.16
CA THR A 43 21.20 -5.10 -1.91
C THR A 43 19.76 -4.61 -1.68
N LYS A 44 18.86 -5.49 -1.23
CA LYS A 44 17.47 -5.15 -0.85
C LYS A 44 17.35 -4.43 0.50
N MET A 45 18.44 -4.28 1.25
CA MET A 45 18.46 -3.49 2.48
C MET A 45 18.66 -2.01 2.16
N PHE A 46 17.57 -1.28 1.97
CA PHE A 46 17.61 0.15 1.62
C PHE A 46 18.00 1.09 2.77
N TRP A 47 17.93 0.63 4.02
CA TRP A 47 18.22 1.47 5.18
C TRP A 47 19.72 1.49 5.49
N GLY A 48 20.40 2.62 5.28
CA GLY A 48 21.84 2.76 5.49
C GLY A 48 22.30 2.36 6.89
N MET A 49 21.53 2.72 7.95
CA MET A 49 21.82 2.25 9.30
C MET A 49 21.61 0.74 9.46
N GLY A 50 20.57 0.19 8.81
CA GLY A 50 20.36 -1.25 8.78
C GLY A 50 21.53 -2.00 8.14
N GLN A 51 22.07 -1.47 7.04
CA GLN A 51 23.28 -2.05 6.42
C GLN A 51 24.48 -2.05 7.37
N LYS A 52 24.74 -0.93 8.07
CA LYS A 52 25.84 -0.84 9.06
C LYS A 52 25.68 -1.86 10.18
N ILE A 53 24.49 -1.95 10.76
CA ILE A 53 24.15 -2.92 11.81
C ILE A 53 24.38 -4.36 11.32
N MET A 54 23.90 -4.70 10.12
CA MET A 54 24.04 -6.06 9.58
C MET A 54 25.48 -6.42 9.23
N LYS A 55 26.28 -5.48 8.70
CA LYS A 55 27.73 -5.67 8.49
C LYS A 55 28.47 -5.95 9.80
N ALA A 56 28.19 -5.14 10.81
CA ALA A 56 28.78 -5.34 12.14
C ALA A 56 28.35 -6.66 12.79
N ALA A 57 27.10 -7.08 12.60
CA ALA A 57 26.62 -8.37 13.09
C ALA A 57 27.32 -9.56 12.39
N GLN A 58 27.63 -9.46 11.09
CA GLN A 58 28.44 -10.46 10.38
C GLN A 58 29.84 -10.56 10.95
N PHE A 59 30.47 -9.41 11.22
CA PHE A 59 31.77 -9.37 11.89
C PHE A 59 31.73 -10.06 13.26
N VAL A 60 30.76 -9.71 14.09
CA VAL A 60 30.61 -10.32 15.44
C VAL A 60 30.35 -11.82 15.35
N LYS A 61 29.54 -12.28 14.37
CA LYS A 61 29.29 -13.72 14.17
C LYS A 61 30.57 -14.52 13.99
N GLN A 62 31.56 -13.97 13.26
CA GLN A 62 32.84 -14.66 12.95
C GLN A 62 33.85 -14.66 14.10
N LYS A 63 33.69 -13.82 15.11
CA LYS A 63 34.63 -13.67 16.20
C LYS A 63 34.17 -14.41 17.46
N ASN A 64 34.91 -15.42 17.92
CA ASN A 64 34.49 -16.28 19.04
C ASN A 64 34.28 -15.55 20.36
N ASN A 65 34.99 -14.43 20.60
CA ASN A 65 34.96 -13.64 21.82
C ASN A 65 34.06 -12.40 21.76
N LEU A 66 33.34 -12.18 20.66
CA LEU A 66 32.39 -11.08 20.53
C LEU A 66 30.96 -11.60 20.50
N PHE A 67 30.07 -10.98 21.22
CA PHE A 67 28.64 -11.32 21.28
C PHE A 67 27.79 -10.09 21.04
N GLY A 68 26.56 -10.29 20.54
CA GLY A 68 25.67 -9.21 20.17
C GLY A 68 24.67 -8.87 21.26
N PHE A 69 24.65 -7.62 21.69
CA PHE A 69 23.57 -7.01 22.47
C PHE A 69 22.84 -6.01 21.58
N TYR A 70 21.58 -6.28 21.25
CA TYR A 70 20.75 -5.39 20.44
C TYR A 70 19.73 -4.67 21.30
N VAL A 71 19.84 -3.35 21.36
CA VAL A 71 18.91 -2.49 22.10
C VAL A 71 18.00 -1.78 21.11
N THR A 72 16.71 -1.89 21.32
CA THR A 72 15.69 -1.25 20.50
C THR A 72 14.64 -0.57 21.36
N ASN A 73 14.04 0.49 20.85
CA ASN A 73 12.93 1.14 21.50
C ASN A 73 11.62 0.64 20.87
N PHE A 74 10.96 -0.29 21.54
CA PHE A 74 9.68 -0.90 21.14
C PHE A 74 9.66 -1.42 19.69
N SER A 75 10.81 -1.92 19.20
CA SER A 75 10.99 -2.39 17.82
C SER A 75 10.55 -1.36 16.76
N CYS A 76 10.77 -0.08 17.03
CA CYS A 76 10.35 1.05 16.21
C CYS A 76 10.77 0.88 14.75
N GLY A 77 9.82 1.10 13.85
CA GLY A 77 10.05 1.19 12.40
C GLY A 77 10.94 0.09 11.82
N PRO A 78 12.17 0.42 11.38
CA PRO A 78 13.11 -0.53 10.80
C PRO A 78 13.48 -1.71 11.72
N ASP A 79 13.54 -1.50 13.04
CA ASP A 79 13.94 -2.53 13.97
C ASP A 79 12.97 -3.72 14.01
N SER A 80 11.70 -3.51 13.68
CA SER A 80 10.72 -4.60 13.54
C SER A 80 11.15 -5.67 12.53
N PHE A 81 11.94 -5.31 11.53
CA PHE A 81 12.55 -6.24 10.56
C PHE A 81 14.01 -6.57 10.89
N LEU A 82 14.80 -5.58 11.27
CA LEU A 82 16.24 -5.75 11.56
C LEU A 82 16.49 -6.77 12.66
N LEU A 83 15.64 -6.83 13.69
CA LEU A 83 15.76 -7.83 14.75
C LEU A 83 15.62 -9.26 14.23
N GLY A 84 14.69 -9.50 13.31
CA GLY A 84 14.53 -10.80 12.66
C GLY A 84 15.78 -11.20 11.87
N TYR A 85 16.36 -10.26 11.13
CA TYR A 85 17.58 -10.49 10.36
C TYR A 85 18.79 -10.70 11.25
N PHE A 86 18.93 -9.89 12.31
CA PHE A 86 20.00 -10.03 13.30
C PHE A 86 19.95 -11.41 13.98
N ARG A 87 18.79 -11.84 14.48
CA ARG A 87 18.61 -13.14 15.12
C ARG A 87 18.91 -14.29 14.17
N LYS A 88 18.44 -14.21 12.91
CA LYS A 88 18.75 -15.20 11.88
C LYS A 88 20.25 -15.25 11.59
N LEU A 89 20.90 -14.10 11.50
CA LEU A 89 22.33 -14.02 11.25
C LEU A 89 23.14 -14.60 12.40
N MET A 90 22.82 -14.25 13.64
CA MET A 90 23.49 -14.80 14.84
C MET A 90 23.27 -16.32 14.94
N GLY A 91 22.08 -16.81 14.59
CA GLY A 91 21.78 -18.23 14.60
C GLY A 91 21.90 -18.84 15.99
N SER A 92 22.75 -19.87 16.15
CA SER A 92 23.02 -20.53 17.44
C SER A 92 24.03 -19.76 18.32
N LYS A 93 24.68 -18.73 17.80
CA LYS A 93 25.58 -17.89 18.60
C LYS A 93 24.77 -17.03 19.56
N PRO A 94 25.01 -17.07 20.87
CA PRO A 94 24.27 -16.30 21.85
C PRO A 94 24.25 -14.81 21.53
N SER A 95 23.07 -14.21 21.65
CA SER A 95 22.87 -12.77 21.50
C SER A 95 21.69 -12.34 22.35
N LEU A 96 21.72 -11.13 22.89
CA LEU A 96 20.64 -10.55 23.67
C LEU A 96 19.93 -9.48 22.84
N THR A 97 18.61 -9.48 22.87
CA THR A 97 17.78 -8.39 22.37
C THR A 97 16.98 -7.78 23.52
N LEU A 98 17.16 -6.49 23.75
CA LEU A 98 16.44 -5.73 24.77
C LEU A 98 15.53 -4.70 24.09
N GLU A 99 14.25 -4.78 24.39
CA GLU A 99 13.26 -3.80 23.97
C GLU A 99 12.94 -2.90 25.15
N LEU A 100 13.15 -1.61 24.95
CA LEU A 100 12.97 -0.59 25.98
C LEU A 100 11.77 0.28 25.66
N ASP A 101 10.98 0.59 26.69
CA ASP A 101 9.88 1.55 26.66
C ASP A 101 9.81 2.30 28.00
N GLN A 102 8.87 3.22 28.12
CA GLN A 102 8.65 4.01 29.34
C GLN A 102 8.22 3.16 30.56
N HIS A 103 7.81 1.92 30.37
CA HIS A 103 7.37 1.01 31.43
C HIS A 103 8.43 -0.04 31.77
N THR A 104 9.58 -0.01 31.09
CA THR A 104 10.64 -1.00 31.28
C THR A 104 11.26 -0.84 32.66
N ALA A 105 11.21 -1.90 33.47
CA ALA A 105 11.81 -1.93 34.81
C ALA A 105 13.28 -2.29 34.75
N ASP A 106 14.09 -1.59 35.53
CA ASP A 106 15.54 -1.75 35.62
C ASP A 106 15.97 -3.17 36.03
N ALA A 107 15.28 -3.74 37.03
CA ALA A 107 15.52 -5.12 37.49
C ALA A 107 15.34 -6.17 36.37
N GLY A 108 14.38 -5.96 35.44
CA GLY A 108 14.17 -6.85 34.31
C GLY A 108 15.33 -6.80 33.31
N ILE A 109 15.96 -5.63 33.14
CA ILE A 109 17.15 -5.47 32.29
C ILE A 109 18.36 -6.16 32.93
N ASP A 110 18.57 -5.97 34.23
CA ASP A 110 19.68 -6.59 34.96
C ASP A 110 19.61 -8.11 34.89
N THR A 111 18.46 -8.70 35.21
CA THR A 111 18.25 -10.16 35.15
C THR A 111 18.52 -10.74 33.76
N ARG A 112 17.99 -10.09 32.70
CA ARG A 112 18.21 -10.54 31.31
C ARG A 112 19.69 -10.39 30.89
N THR A 113 20.33 -9.32 31.32
CA THR A 113 21.75 -9.08 31.04
C THR A 113 22.62 -10.15 31.72
N GLU A 114 22.40 -10.46 33.00
CA GLU A 114 23.11 -11.52 33.70
C GLU A 114 22.93 -12.90 33.06
N ALA A 115 21.70 -13.28 32.79
CA ALA A 115 21.40 -14.54 32.11
C ALA A 115 22.10 -14.65 30.75
N ALA A 116 22.10 -13.56 29.95
CA ALA A 116 22.79 -13.54 28.68
C ALA A 116 24.32 -13.69 28.82
N LEU A 117 24.92 -13.03 29.78
CA LEU A 117 26.37 -13.14 30.05
C LEU A 117 26.76 -14.55 30.49
N ASP A 118 25.96 -15.21 31.33
CA ASP A 118 26.16 -16.60 31.74
C ASP A 118 26.06 -17.57 30.55
N ILE A 119 25.07 -17.39 29.69
CA ILE A 119 24.93 -18.18 28.44
C ILE A 119 26.14 -17.96 27.53
N MET A 120 26.62 -16.73 27.37
CA MET A 120 27.79 -16.41 26.55
C MET A 120 29.08 -17.04 27.10
N ASN A 121 29.24 -17.04 28.40
CA ASN A 121 30.38 -17.71 29.07
C ASN A 121 30.33 -19.23 28.85
N SER A 122 29.18 -19.84 29.08
CA SER A 122 28.96 -21.26 28.84
C SER A 122 29.21 -21.65 27.38
N TYR A 123 28.74 -20.84 26.44
CA TYR A 123 28.98 -21.05 25.00
C TYR A 123 30.48 -21.02 24.64
N ARG A 124 31.25 -20.08 25.26
CA ARG A 124 32.72 -20.00 25.06
C ARG A 124 33.42 -21.25 25.58
N GLN A 125 33.03 -21.72 26.79
CA GLN A 125 33.65 -22.89 27.43
C GLN A 125 33.33 -24.20 26.68
N LEU A 126 32.13 -24.33 26.15
CA LEU A 126 31.69 -25.56 25.48
C LEU A 126 32.24 -25.72 24.05
N GLY A 127 32.79 -24.65 23.45
CA GLY A 127 33.34 -24.70 22.09
C GLY A 127 32.33 -25.17 21.02
N ILE A 128 31.06 -24.81 21.19
CA ILE A 128 29.95 -25.32 20.36
C ILE A 128 30.13 -24.87 18.89
N THR A 129 30.30 -25.86 18.01
CA THR A 129 30.25 -25.63 16.56
C THR A 129 28.83 -25.91 16.08
N PRO A 130 28.14 -24.91 15.53
CA PRO A 130 26.75 -25.09 15.09
C PRO A 130 26.64 -26.09 13.93
N ALA A 131 25.74 -27.05 14.06
CA ALA A 131 25.34 -27.89 12.93
C ALA A 131 24.47 -27.05 11.97
N VAL A 132 24.97 -26.77 10.78
CA VAL A 132 24.21 -26.06 9.74
C VAL A 132 23.30 -27.06 9.01
N LYS A 133 22.04 -27.14 9.43
CA LYS A 133 21.02 -27.79 8.58
C LYS A 133 20.79 -26.91 7.34
N ARG A 134 21.19 -27.38 6.17
CA ARG A 134 20.98 -26.68 4.90
C ARG A 134 19.62 -27.05 4.30
N PHE A 135 18.58 -26.29 4.65
CA PHE A 135 17.33 -26.30 3.88
C PHE A 135 17.55 -25.51 2.56
N ARG A 136 16.98 -26.02 1.46
CA ARG A 136 16.95 -25.31 0.17
C ARG A 136 15.52 -25.00 -0.19
N SER A 137 15.16 -23.72 -0.17
CA SER A 137 13.90 -23.24 -0.76
C SER A 137 14.00 -23.19 -2.29
N ALA A 138 12.86 -23.09 -2.96
CA ALA A 138 12.87 -22.71 -4.38
C ALA A 138 13.43 -21.29 -4.56
N LYS A 139 13.85 -20.95 -5.78
CA LYS A 139 14.42 -19.62 -6.10
C LYS A 139 13.91 -19.14 -7.44
N VAL A 140 13.72 -17.82 -7.54
CA VAL A 140 13.47 -17.13 -8.81
C VAL A 140 14.77 -16.47 -9.25
N VAL A 141 15.20 -16.73 -10.48
CA VAL A 141 16.47 -16.25 -11.04
C VAL A 141 16.22 -15.56 -12.36
N ASN A 142 16.70 -14.33 -12.49
CA ASN A 142 16.66 -13.57 -13.74
C ASN A 142 17.87 -13.94 -14.60
N ARG A 143 17.64 -14.49 -15.79
CA ARG A 143 18.68 -14.74 -16.80
C ARG A 143 18.42 -13.86 -18.02
N GLY A 144 18.87 -12.64 -17.97
CA GLY A 144 18.60 -11.64 -19.02
C GLY A 144 17.12 -11.30 -19.12
N LYS A 145 16.47 -11.67 -20.24
CA LYS A 145 15.03 -11.43 -20.47
C LYS A 145 14.13 -12.58 -19.98
N GLU A 146 14.71 -13.69 -19.51
CA GLU A 146 13.97 -14.87 -19.09
C GLU A 146 14.03 -15.07 -17.58
N ILE A 147 12.86 -15.33 -16.99
CA ILE A 147 12.75 -15.68 -15.58
C ILE A 147 12.71 -17.20 -15.46
N LYS A 148 13.65 -17.75 -14.70
CA LYS A 148 13.70 -19.17 -14.35
C LYS A 148 13.31 -19.37 -12.90
N VAL A 149 12.63 -20.48 -12.65
CA VAL A 149 12.24 -20.93 -11.31
C VAL A 149 13.02 -22.22 -11.03
N ILE A 150 13.82 -22.20 -9.96
CA ILE A 150 14.59 -23.37 -9.52
C ILE A 150 13.87 -23.93 -8.30
N SER A 151 13.40 -25.16 -8.39
CA SER A 151 12.74 -25.87 -7.29
C SER A 151 13.72 -26.26 -6.18
N SER A 152 13.22 -26.69 -5.04
CA SER A 152 14.02 -27.13 -3.89
C SER A 152 14.92 -28.32 -4.21
N ASN A 153 14.54 -29.17 -5.18
CA ASN A 153 15.33 -30.31 -5.67
C ASN A 153 16.29 -29.94 -6.81
N GLY A 154 16.37 -28.65 -7.19
CA GLY A 154 17.30 -28.14 -8.21
C GLY A 154 16.80 -28.20 -9.65
N ARG A 155 15.56 -28.64 -9.92
CA ARG A 155 14.98 -28.60 -11.27
C ARG A 155 14.65 -27.18 -11.69
N GLU A 156 14.93 -26.84 -12.94
CA GLU A 156 14.62 -25.54 -13.53
C GLU A 156 13.31 -25.59 -14.32
N TYR A 157 12.47 -24.58 -14.11
CA TYR A 157 11.20 -24.40 -14.81
C TYR A 157 11.12 -23.00 -15.42
N SER A 158 10.36 -22.86 -16.49
CA SER A 158 9.90 -21.57 -17.00
C SER A 158 8.78 -21.03 -16.12
N LEU A 159 8.58 -19.71 -16.07
CA LEU A 159 7.45 -19.12 -15.34
C LEU A 159 6.07 -19.58 -15.89
N LYS A 160 6.03 -20.02 -17.16
CA LYS A 160 4.83 -20.55 -17.82
C LYS A 160 4.64 -22.05 -17.66
N ASP A 161 5.57 -22.72 -16.99
CA ASP A 161 5.47 -24.16 -16.79
C ASP A 161 4.25 -24.50 -15.92
N PRO A 162 3.45 -25.52 -16.28
CA PRO A 162 2.31 -25.96 -15.45
C PRO A 162 2.68 -26.33 -14.01
N MET A 163 3.96 -26.70 -13.78
CA MET A 163 4.50 -26.99 -12.46
C MET A 163 4.77 -25.74 -11.61
N VAL A 164 4.64 -24.55 -12.16
CA VAL A 164 4.81 -23.27 -11.45
C VAL A 164 3.45 -22.61 -11.26
N GLU A 165 3.16 -22.16 -10.05
CA GLU A 165 1.96 -21.39 -9.74
C GLU A 165 2.32 -20.10 -9.02
N ILE A 166 1.81 -18.96 -9.50
CA ILE A 166 1.90 -17.67 -8.80
C ILE A 166 0.64 -17.46 -7.97
N VAL A 167 0.80 -17.22 -6.68
CA VAL A 167 -0.31 -16.84 -5.79
C VAL A 167 -0.17 -15.37 -5.39
N LEU A 168 -1.28 -14.62 -5.48
CA LEU A 168 -1.33 -13.19 -5.19
C LEU A 168 -2.18 -12.96 -3.93
N PRO A 169 -1.64 -12.33 -2.88
CA PRO A 169 -2.44 -11.96 -1.72
C PRO A 169 -3.46 -10.88 -2.11
N SER A 170 -4.60 -10.86 -1.42
CA SER A 170 -5.61 -9.83 -1.69
C SER A 170 -5.11 -8.44 -1.25
N MET A 171 -5.19 -7.49 -2.15
CA MET A 171 -5.07 -6.05 -1.90
C MET A 171 -6.32 -5.35 -2.46
N GLY A 172 -7.48 -5.81 -1.96
CA GLY A 172 -8.78 -5.53 -2.57
C GLY A 172 -9.10 -6.57 -3.66
N ARG A 173 -10.26 -7.20 -3.53
CA ARG A 173 -10.65 -8.35 -4.34
C ARG A 173 -10.54 -8.09 -5.85
N TYR A 174 -11.16 -6.99 -6.33
CA TYR A 174 -11.20 -6.70 -7.78
C TYR A 174 -9.82 -6.50 -8.39
N SER A 175 -8.94 -5.75 -7.74
CA SER A 175 -7.58 -5.50 -8.23
C SER A 175 -6.78 -6.81 -8.31
N THR A 176 -6.86 -7.65 -7.28
CA THR A 176 -6.09 -8.91 -7.22
C THR A 176 -6.59 -9.93 -8.24
N GLU A 177 -7.91 -10.11 -8.36
CA GLU A 177 -8.51 -11.01 -9.34
C GLU A 177 -8.16 -10.61 -10.78
N SER A 178 -8.14 -9.31 -11.09
CA SER A 178 -7.81 -8.84 -12.43
C SER A 178 -6.34 -9.06 -12.79
N VAL A 179 -5.41 -8.85 -11.87
CA VAL A 179 -3.99 -9.14 -12.09
C VAL A 179 -3.78 -10.63 -12.32
N ALA A 180 -4.41 -11.50 -11.53
CA ALA A 180 -4.37 -12.95 -11.71
C ALA A 180 -4.94 -13.36 -13.09
N ALA A 181 -6.06 -12.76 -13.51
CA ALA A 181 -6.66 -13.01 -14.82
C ALA A 181 -5.74 -12.65 -15.98
N ILE A 182 -5.03 -11.52 -15.87
CA ILE A 182 -4.08 -11.07 -16.89
C ILE A 182 -2.88 -12.02 -16.96
N LEU A 183 -2.33 -12.46 -15.83
CA LEU A 183 -1.25 -13.45 -15.79
C LEU A 183 -1.70 -14.77 -16.48
N ARG A 184 -2.92 -15.23 -16.21
CA ARG A 184 -3.49 -16.42 -16.88
C ARG A 184 -3.63 -16.20 -18.38
N SER A 185 -3.96 -15.00 -18.85
CA SER A 185 -4.00 -14.69 -20.29
C SER A 185 -2.66 -14.79 -20.99
N MET A 186 -1.56 -14.76 -20.22
CA MET A 186 -0.19 -14.95 -20.73
C MET A 186 0.27 -16.42 -20.70
N GLY A 187 -0.58 -17.35 -20.27
CA GLY A 187 -0.23 -18.75 -20.05
C GLY A 187 0.52 -19.00 -18.74
N ILE A 188 0.48 -18.05 -17.79
CA ILE A 188 1.04 -18.22 -16.45
C ILE A 188 -0.05 -18.73 -15.53
N ASN A 189 0.22 -19.82 -14.80
CA ASN A 189 -0.72 -20.30 -13.79
C ASN A 189 -0.71 -19.34 -12.60
N ALA A 190 -1.79 -18.59 -12.42
CA ALA A 190 -1.90 -17.55 -11.39
C ALA A 190 -3.25 -17.61 -10.66
N ARG A 191 -3.19 -17.46 -9.35
CA ARG A 191 -4.33 -17.53 -8.44
C ARG A 191 -4.39 -16.29 -7.55
N ALA A 192 -5.53 -15.62 -7.52
CA ALA A 192 -5.86 -14.63 -6.49
C ALA A 192 -6.26 -15.37 -5.20
N LEU A 193 -5.63 -15.06 -4.09
CA LEU A 193 -6.05 -15.54 -2.77
C LEU A 193 -7.30 -14.78 -2.31
N PRO A 194 -8.15 -15.38 -1.48
CA PRO A 194 -9.32 -14.72 -0.93
C PRO A 194 -8.92 -13.50 -0.08
N VAL A 195 -9.88 -12.64 0.18
CA VAL A 195 -9.74 -11.57 1.17
C VAL A 195 -9.37 -12.19 2.52
N ALA A 196 -8.47 -11.54 3.24
CA ALA A 196 -8.02 -12.00 4.54
C ALA A 196 -9.19 -12.10 5.55
N ASP A 197 -9.01 -12.96 6.53
CA ASP A 197 -9.93 -13.15 7.64
C ASP A 197 -9.17 -13.18 8.99
N LYS A 198 -9.88 -13.46 10.08
CA LYS A 198 -9.29 -13.55 11.41
C LYS A 198 -8.24 -14.68 11.50
N GLU A 199 -8.45 -15.77 10.81
CA GLU A 199 -7.51 -16.90 10.79
C GLU A 199 -6.24 -16.54 10.05
N THR A 200 -6.36 -15.83 8.93
CA THR A 200 -5.24 -15.24 8.18
C THR A 200 -4.39 -14.34 9.08
N LEU A 201 -5.02 -13.44 9.84
CA LEU A 201 -4.32 -12.58 10.79
C LEU A 201 -3.59 -13.38 11.87
N LEU A 202 -4.24 -14.37 12.46
CA LEU A 202 -3.64 -15.21 13.50
C LEU A 202 -2.45 -16.00 12.95
N GLU A 203 -2.58 -16.53 11.74
CA GLU A 203 -1.49 -17.23 11.08
C GLU A 203 -0.29 -16.32 10.78
N GLY A 204 -0.55 -15.10 10.33
CA GLY A 204 0.48 -14.09 10.15
C GLY A 204 1.16 -13.73 11.46
N ARG A 205 0.40 -13.47 12.52
CA ARG A 205 0.94 -13.13 13.85
C ARG A 205 1.80 -14.24 14.47
N LYS A 206 1.46 -15.52 14.26
CA LYS A 206 2.30 -16.64 14.72
C LYS A 206 3.68 -16.66 14.08
N ASN A 207 3.80 -16.15 12.86
CA ASN A 207 4.99 -16.25 12.03
C ASN A 207 5.77 -14.94 11.86
N THR A 208 5.33 -13.89 12.55
CA THR A 208 5.98 -12.57 12.61
C THR A 208 6.28 -12.19 14.05
N THR A 209 6.88 -11.03 14.29
CA THR A 209 7.10 -10.49 15.65
C THR A 209 5.89 -9.70 16.17
N CYS A 210 4.84 -9.56 15.37
CA CYS A 210 3.68 -8.70 15.59
C CYS A 210 4.01 -7.18 15.65
N LYS A 211 5.21 -6.79 15.31
CA LYS A 211 5.68 -5.39 15.30
C LYS A 211 5.89 -4.83 13.90
N GLU A 212 5.91 -5.72 12.93
CA GLU A 212 5.85 -5.37 11.52
C GLU A 212 4.48 -4.75 11.19
N CYS A 213 4.40 -4.05 10.06
CA CYS A 213 3.14 -3.46 9.65
C CYS A 213 2.09 -4.52 9.27
N LEU A 214 0.84 -4.21 9.51
CA LEU A 214 -0.31 -5.08 9.24
C LEU A 214 -0.30 -5.68 7.82
N PRO A 215 0.00 -4.93 6.73
CA PRO A 215 0.07 -5.50 5.39
C PRO A 215 1.03 -6.69 5.29
N TYR A 216 2.20 -6.62 5.93
CA TYR A 216 3.15 -7.74 5.95
C TYR A 216 2.60 -8.95 6.73
N ILE A 217 1.98 -8.69 7.88
CA ILE A 217 1.40 -9.76 8.71
C ILE A 217 0.29 -10.48 7.95
N ILE A 218 -0.62 -9.73 7.32
CA ILE A 218 -1.74 -10.28 6.55
C ILE A 218 -1.25 -11.06 5.32
N THR A 219 -0.35 -10.50 4.53
CA THR A 219 0.16 -11.16 3.33
C THR A 219 0.94 -12.43 3.67
N THR A 220 1.74 -12.42 4.74
CA THR A 220 2.43 -13.60 5.26
C THR A 220 1.42 -14.66 5.72
N GLY A 221 0.38 -14.25 6.45
CA GLY A 221 -0.69 -15.14 6.90
C GLY A 221 -1.44 -15.78 5.74
N SER A 222 -1.81 -15.00 4.72
CA SER A 222 -2.49 -15.51 3.51
C SER A 222 -1.66 -16.58 2.79
N PHE A 223 -0.35 -16.35 2.67
CA PHE A 223 0.55 -17.32 2.06
C PHE A 223 0.65 -18.61 2.89
N LEU A 224 0.87 -18.52 4.20
CA LEU A 224 1.02 -19.67 5.06
C LEU A 224 -0.28 -20.46 5.18
N GLN A 225 -1.43 -19.79 5.25
CA GLN A 225 -2.74 -20.42 5.22
C GLN A 225 -2.95 -21.19 3.91
N TYR A 226 -2.60 -20.58 2.76
CA TYR A 226 -2.64 -21.27 1.46
C TYR A 226 -1.77 -22.54 1.44
N ILE A 227 -0.52 -22.46 1.94
CA ILE A 227 0.38 -23.61 2.02
C ILE A 227 -0.21 -24.73 2.88
N ARG A 228 -0.79 -24.39 4.04
CA ARG A 228 -1.38 -25.38 4.96
C ARG A 228 -2.65 -26.03 4.42
N GLN A 229 -3.45 -25.28 3.69
CA GLN A 229 -4.66 -25.79 3.02
C GLN A 229 -4.33 -26.69 1.82
N ASN A 230 -3.09 -26.64 1.31
CA ASN A 230 -2.62 -27.43 0.17
C ASN A 230 -1.37 -28.27 0.50
N PRO A 231 -1.42 -29.18 1.49
CA PRO A 231 -0.24 -29.91 1.96
C PRO A 231 0.35 -30.86 0.91
N GLY A 232 -0.47 -31.38 0.00
CA GLY A 232 -0.07 -32.28 -1.08
C GLY A 232 0.27 -31.58 -2.40
N ARG A 233 0.55 -30.26 -2.38
CA ARG A 233 0.90 -29.54 -3.61
C ARG A 233 2.14 -30.14 -4.27
N ASN A 234 2.04 -30.37 -5.57
CA ASN A 234 3.13 -30.88 -6.40
C ASN A 234 3.76 -29.80 -7.29
N LYS A 235 3.42 -28.53 -7.05
CA LYS A 235 3.87 -27.37 -7.83
C LYS A 235 4.83 -26.51 -7.03
N VAL A 236 5.71 -25.82 -7.74
CA VAL A 236 6.49 -24.73 -7.16
C VAL A 236 5.60 -23.50 -7.04
N THR A 237 5.36 -23.10 -5.81
CA THR A 237 4.49 -21.95 -5.47
C THR A 237 5.31 -20.68 -5.35
N LEU A 238 5.02 -19.71 -6.19
CA LEU A 238 5.61 -18.37 -6.15
C LEU A 238 4.65 -17.40 -5.48
N PHE A 239 5.04 -16.87 -4.34
CA PHE A 239 4.24 -15.90 -3.62
C PHE A 239 4.55 -14.50 -4.13
N PHE A 240 3.57 -13.85 -4.77
CA PHE A 240 3.73 -12.49 -5.24
C PHE A 240 3.80 -11.51 -4.08
N MET A 241 4.86 -10.70 -4.06
CA MET A 241 5.04 -9.64 -3.08
C MET A 241 5.46 -8.36 -3.80
N ALA A 242 4.75 -7.27 -3.53
CA ALA A 242 5.17 -5.96 -3.96
C ALA A 242 6.47 -5.56 -3.23
N THR A 243 7.29 -4.78 -3.89
CA THR A 243 8.53 -4.24 -3.31
C THR A 243 8.68 -2.77 -3.67
N GLY A 244 9.47 -2.05 -2.90
CA GLY A 244 9.75 -0.64 -3.14
C GLY A 244 11.00 -0.22 -2.40
N GLY A 245 11.65 0.84 -2.87
CA GLY A 245 12.77 1.48 -2.19
C GLY A 245 12.33 2.54 -1.18
N GLY A 246 13.31 3.15 -0.50
CA GLY A 246 13.09 4.28 0.39
C GLY A 246 12.78 3.90 1.85
N PRO A 247 12.22 4.82 2.64
CA PRO A 247 12.05 4.65 4.08
C PRO A 247 10.93 3.67 4.47
N CYS A 248 10.00 3.36 3.56
CA CYS A 248 8.89 2.46 3.81
C CYS A 248 9.35 1.03 4.09
N ARG A 249 8.72 0.38 5.06
CA ARG A 249 9.00 -1.03 5.44
C ARG A 249 8.63 -2.03 4.34
N LEU A 250 7.80 -1.65 3.36
CA LEU A 250 7.43 -2.47 2.20
C LEU A 250 8.66 -3.08 1.50
N GLY A 251 9.76 -2.33 1.38
CA GLY A 251 11.00 -2.79 0.78
C GLY A 251 11.63 -4.03 1.45
N GLN A 252 11.22 -4.36 2.68
CA GLN A 252 11.73 -5.51 3.44
C GLN A 252 10.80 -6.74 3.41
N TYR A 253 9.57 -6.61 2.90
CA TYR A 253 8.60 -7.71 2.94
C TYR A 253 9.08 -8.97 2.22
N CYS A 254 9.67 -8.81 1.03
CA CYS A 254 10.20 -9.95 0.26
C CYS A 254 11.25 -10.71 1.06
N ARG A 255 12.22 -9.99 1.62
CA ARG A 255 13.31 -10.60 2.39
C ARG A 255 12.82 -11.26 3.68
N ALA A 256 11.91 -10.61 4.37
CA ALA A 256 11.32 -11.16 5.59
C ALA A 256 10.51 -12.43 5.30
N LEU A 257 9.75 -12.45 4.21
CA LEU A 257 9.00 -13.64 3.79
C LEU A 257 9.92 -14.78 3.35
N GLU A 258 11.02 -14.51 2.64
CA GLU A 258 12.06 -15.51 2.35
C GLU A 258 12.60 -16.13 3.65
N ASN A 259 12.81 -15.32 4.71
CA ASN A 259 13.22 -15.83 6.01
C ASN A 259 12.16 -16.72 6.67
N VAL A 260 10.87 -16.41 6.50
CA VAL A 260 9.78 -17.25 6.98
C VAL A 260 9.77 -18.60 6.25
N ILE A 261 9.89 -18.60 4.91
CA ILE A 261 9.95 -19.81 4.07
C ILE A 261 11.10 -20.73 4.52
N GLU A 262 12.28 -20.15 4.77
CA GLU A 262 13.44 -20.93 5.23
C GLU A 262 13.27 -21.45 6.66
N ARG A 263 12.73 -20.64 7.58
CA ARG A 263 12.50 -21.04 8.99
C ARG A 263 11.49 -22.15 9.11
N GLU A 264 10.37 -22.02 8.39
CA GLU A 264 9.29 -23.02 8.38
C GLU A 264 9.62 -24.22 7.45
N GLN A 265 10.80 -24.21 6.79
CA GLN A 265 11.27 -25.26 5.89
C GLN A 265 10.21 -25.65 4.83
N ILE A 266 9.62 -24.63 4.16
CA ILE A 266 8.57 -24.85 3.17
C ILE A 266 9.21 -25.20 1.83
N PRO A 267 9.14 -26.46 1.38
CA PRO A 267 9.75 -26.86 0.10
C PRO A 267 8.95 -26.29 -1.07
N ASP A 268 9.62 -26.12 -2.20
CA ASP A 268 9.03 -25.65 -3.45
C ASP A 268 8.20 -24.37 -3.29
N ALA A 269 8.71 -23.44 -2.48
CA ALA A 269 8.15 -22.12 -2.27
C ALA A 269 9.22 -21.04 -2.45
N ALA A 270 8.86 -19.93 -3.11
CA ALA A 270 9.73 -18.77 -3.30
C ALA A 270 8.91 -17.48 -3.35
N VAL A 271 9.57 -16.34 -3.09
CA VAL A 271 8.99 -15.01 -3.28
C VAL A 271 9.21 -14.57 -4.73
N PHE A 272 8.19 -14.02 -5.35
CA PHE A 272 8.21 -13.45 -6.69
C PHE A 272 7.83 -11.97 -6.64
N THR A 273 8.66 -11.13 -7.24
CA THR A 273 8.43 -9.68 -7.36
C THR A 273 8.37 -9.29 -8.83
N MET A 274 7.56 -8.29 -9.14
CA MET A 274 7.52 -7.65 -10.45
C MET A 274 8.18 -6.28 -10.34
N THR A 275 9.36 -6.13 -10.93
CA THR A 275 10.16 -4.91 -10.94
C THR A 275 10.57 -4.57 -12.38
N ASP A 276 11.06 -3.36 -12.59
CA ASP A 276 11.65 -2.96 -13.88
C ASP A 276 12.88 -3.79 -14.22
N GLU A 277 13.68 -4.21 -13.24
CA GLU A 277 14.86 -5.07 -13.42
C GLU A 277 14.51 -6.43 -14.05
N ASN A 278 13.36 -7.01 -13.70
CA ASN A 278 12.88 -8.26 -14.28
C ASN A 278 11.84 -8.07 -15.39
N GLY A 279 11.73 -6.85 -15.94
CA GLY A 279 10.78 -6.51 -16.99
C GLY A 279 9.32 -6.75 -16.54
N TYR A 280 9.01 -6.46 -15.28
CA TYR A 280 7.71 -6.72 -14.65
C TYR A 280 7.27 -8.18 -14.81
N GLY A 281 8.17 -9.11 -14.50
CA GLY A 281 7.87 -10.54 -14.62
C GLY A 281 7.88 -11.05 -16.07
N GLY A 282 8.58 -10.35 -16.98
CA GLY A 282 8.58 -10.65 -18.41
C GLY A 282 7.26 -10.29 -19.12
N MET A 283 6.42 -9.47 -18.47
CA MET A 283 5.18 -8.96 -19.07
C MET A 283 5.51 -7.97 -20.19
N GLY A 284 5.03 -8.24 -21.40
CA GLY A 284 5.11 -7.30 -22.51
C GLY A 284 4.22 -6.08 -22.33
N SER A 285 4.46 -5.00 -23.08
CA SER A 285 3.72 -3.73 -23.00
C SER A 285 2.20 -3.89 -23.10
N ARG A 286 1.71 -4.87 -23.86
CA ARG A 286 0.26 -5.17 -23.97
C ARG A 286 -0.35 -5.65 -22.65
N CYS A 287 0.38 -6.45 -21.87
CA CYS A 287 -0.09 -6.94 -20.58
C CYS A 287 -0.06 -5.85 -19.52
N LEU A 288 0.99 -5.02 -19.50
CA LEU A 288 1.06 -3.85 -18.63
C LEU A 288 -0.08 -2.87 -18.90
N LEU A 289 -0.43 -2.67 -20.17
CA LEU A 289 -1.58 -1.84 -20.52
C LEU A 289 -2.91 -2.45 -20.05
N LYS A 290 -3.10 -3.76 -20.22
CA LYS A 290 -4.29 -4.46 -19.68
C LYS A 290 -4.36 -4.35 -18.15
N ALA A 291 -3.22 -4.48 -17.46
CA ALA A 291 -3.14 -4.32 -16.02
C ALA A 291 -3.56 -2.91 -15.59
N TRP A 292 -3.08 -1.88 -16.29
CA TRP A 292 -3.50 -0.50 -16.08
C TRP A 292 -5.03 -0.33 -16.26
N GLN A 293 -5.58 -0.81 -17.38
CA GLN A 293 -7.02 -0.77 -17.65
C GLN A 293 -7.82 -1.46 -16.55
N ALA A 294 -7.37 -2.63 -16.11
CA ALA A 294 -8.04 -3.40 -15.08
C ALA A 294 -8.04 -2.70 -13.72
N ILE A 295 -6.94 -2.05 -13.35
CA ILE A 295 -6.83 -1.29 -12.11
C ILE A 295 -7.77 -0.08 -12.14
N ILE A 296 -7.80 0.70 -13.23
CA ILE A 296 -8.74 1.83 -13.37
C ILE A 296 -10.19 1.36 -13.27
N ILE A 297 -10.55 0.27 -13.96
CA ILE A 297 -11.91 -0.29 -13.90
C ILE A 297 -12.24 -0.77 -12.47
N SER A 298 -11.31 -1.44 -11.81
CA SER A 298 -11.49 -1.91 -10.43
C SER A 298 -11.73 -0.75 -9.46
N ASP A 299 -10.99 0.36 -9.62
CA ASP A 299 -11.16 1.57 -8.81
C ASP A 299 -12.55 2.21 -9.06
N CYS A 300 -12.96 2.36 -10.32
CA CYS A 300 -14.27 2.91 -10.67
C CYS A 300 -15.44 2.01 -10.18
N LEU A 301 -15.31 0.68 -10.31
CA LEU A 301 -16.33 -0.24 -9.83
C LEU A 301 -16.48 -0.24 -8.31
N ALA A 302 -15.41 0.02 -7.57
CA ALA A 302 -15.49 0.18 -6.12
C ALA A 302 -16.35 1.41 -5.74
N ASP A 303 -16.19 2.52 -6.44
CA ASP A 303 -17.01 3.73 -6.24
C ASP A 303 -18.46 3.50 -6.66
N ILE A 304 -18.71 2.85 -7.81
CA ILE A 304 -20.05 2.47 -8.28
C ILE A 304 -20.74 1.57 -7.26
N LYS A 305 -20.01 0.57 -6.71
CA LYS A 305 -20.51 -0.34 -5.68
C LYS A 305 -20.95 0.43 -4.43
N SER A 306 -20.14 1.38 -3.95
CA SER A 306 -20.49 2.19 -2.79
C SER A 306 -21.69 3.11 -3.08
N THR A 307 -21.75 3.70 -4.27
CA THR A 307 -22.93 4.48 -4.69
C THR A 307 -24.20 3.62 -4.67
N LEU A 308 -24.17 2.43 -5.26
CA LEU A 308 -25.31 1.51 -5.29
C LEU A 308 -25.69 1.01 -3.90
N ALA A 309 -24.71 0.77 -3.01
CA ALA A 309 -24.98 0.34 -1.63
C ALA A 309 -25.85 1.34 -0.86
N VAL A 310 -25.77 2.64 -1.21
CA VAL A 310 -26.55 3.72 -0.57
C VAL A 310 -27.80 4.09 -1.37
N CYS A 311 -27.72 4.08 -2.71
CA CYS A 311 -28.77 4.62 -3.58
C CYS A 311 -29.76 3.61 -4.09
N ALA A 312 -29.36 2.36 -4.29
CA ALA A 312 -30.22 1.36 -4.91
C ALA A 312 -31.47 1.07 -4.07
N SER A 313 -32.60 0.87 -4.75
CA SER A 313 -33.86 0.46 -4.11
C SER A 313 -33.73 -0.93 -3.49
N ASP A 314 -33.09 -1.86 -4.20
CA ASP A 314 -32.66 -3.17 -3.69
C ASP A 314 -31.12 -3.26 -3.74
N LYS A 315 -30.50 -3.07 -2.57
CA LYS A 315 -29.05 -3.13 -2.41
C LYS A 315 -28.47 -4.47 -2.87
N LYS A 316 -29.13 -5.58 -2.52
CA LYS A 316 -28.63 -6.93 -2.82
C LYS A 316 -28.63 -7.19 -4.31
N ALA A 317 -29.76 -6.98 -4.96
CA ALA A 317 -29.88 -7.17 -6.41
C ALA A 317 -28.91 -6.28 -7.21
N ALA A 318 -28.72 -5.02 -6.78
CA ALA A 318 -27.78 -4.10 -7.39
C ALA A 318 -26.32 -4.57 -7.26
N LEU A 319 -25.90 -5.04 -6.09
CA LEU A 319 -24.56 -5.56 -5.87
C LEU A 319 -24.31 -6.88 -6.61
N ASP A 320 -25.32 -7.76 -6.70
CA ASP A 320 -25.26 -8.99 -7.49
C ASP A 320 -25.07 -8.68 -8.98
N GLU A 321 -25.65 -7.59 -9.47
CA GLU A 321 -25.47 -7.15 -10.86
C GLU A 321 -24.04 -6.65 -11.13
N VAL A 322 -23.45 -5.89 -10.21
CA VAL A 322 -22.03 -5.51 -10.27
C VAL A 322 -21.13 -6.74 -10.32
N GLU A 323 -21.44 -7.79 -9.52
CA GLU A 323 -20.66 -9.03 -9.51
C GLU A 323 -20.77 -9.80 -10.85
N LYS A 324 -21.91 -9.77 -11.52
CA LYS A 324 -22.05 -10.36 -12.87
C LYS A 324 -21.21 -9.60 -13.90
N ILE A 325 -21.25 -8.27 -13.85
CA ILE A 325 -20.42 -7.40 -14.72
C ILE A 325 -18.94 -7.69 -14.45
N TRP A 326 -18.54 -7.81 -13.19
CA TRP A 326 -17.17 -8.11 -12.83
C TRP A 326 -16.69 -9.46 -13.39
N LYS A 327 -17.49 -10.51 -13.32
CA LYS A 327 -17.16 -11.82 -13.90
C LYS A 327 -16.96 -11.77 -15.43
N GLU A 328 -17.73 -10.96 -16.12
CA GLU A 328 -17.54 -10.74 -17.57
C GLU A 328 -16.23 -10.00 -17.87
N LEU A 329 -15.88 -8.97 -17.06
CA LEU A 329 -14.61 -8.26 -17.16
C LEU A 329 -13.41 -9.17 -16.90
N ILE A 330 -13.49 -10.03 -15.88
CA ILE A 330 -12.45 -11.05 -15.63
C ILE A 330 -12.29 -11.97 -16.83
N SER A 331 -13.39 -12.45 -17.42
CA SER A 331 -13.34 -13.29 -18.63
C SER A 331 -12.69 -12.57 -19.82
N TYR A 332 -12.90 -11.26 -19.96
CA TYR A 332 -12.20 -10.42 -20.94
C TYR A 332 -10.70 -10.34 -20.65
N PHE A 333 -10.30 -10.05 -19.41
CA PHE A 333 -8.89 -9.94 -19.03
C PHE A 333 -8.15 -11.27 -19.19
N GLU A 334 -8.81 -12.39 -18.98
CA GLU A 334 -8.27 -13.73 -19.24
C GLU A 334 -8.14 -14.05 -20.73
N GLY A 335 -8.72 -13.22 -21.61
CA GLY A 335 -8.70 -13.46 -23.06
C GLY A 335 -9.74 -14.47 -23.53
N ARG A 336 -10.73 -14.83 -22.70
CA ARG A 336 -11.83 -15.73 -23.06
C ARG A 336 -12.91 -15.05 -23.89
N LEU A 337 -13.01 -13.72 -23.81
CA LEU A 337 -13.96 -12.91 -24.58
C LEU A 337 -13.21 -12.10 -25.65
N SER A 338 -13.61 -12.31 -26.91
CA SER A 338 -13.08 -11.58 -28.07
C SER A 338 -13.95 -10.37 -28.41
N VAL A 339 -14.05 -9.41 -27.48
CA VAL A 339 -14.84 -8.19 -27.60
C VAL A 339 -13.96 -6.98 -27.33
N ARG A 340 -14.25 -5.83 -27.95
CA ARG A 340 -13.55 -4.58 -27.59
C ARG A 340 -13.94 -4.13 -26.17
N LEU A 341 -12.96 -3.69 -25.36
CA LEU A 341 -13.20 -3.24 -23.99
C LEU A 341 -14.30 -2.16 -23.90
N SER A 342 -14.28 -1.19 -24.82
CA SER A 342 -15.30 -0.13 -24.85
C SER A 342 -16.73 -0.67 -25.03
N VAL A 343 -16.92 -1.69 -25.86
CA VAL A 343 -18.22 -2.33 -26.06
C VAL A 343 -18.68 -3.04 -24.78
N LEU A 344 -17.76 -3.74 -24.13
CA LEU A 344 -18.04 -4.42 -22.86
C LEU A 344 -18.43 -3.41 -21.76
N LEU A 345 -17.69 -2.31 -21.65
CA LEU A 345 -17.99 -1.23 -20.70
C LEU A 345 -19.33 -0.53 -21.02
N SER A 346 -19.65 -0.25 -22.28
CA SER A 346 -20.94 0.34 -22.64
C SER A 346 -22.12 -0.59 -22.30
N ARG A 347 -21.96 -1.92 -22.48
CA ARG A 347 -22.97 -2.91 -22.02
C ARG A 347 -23.11 -2.89 -20.50
N ALA A 348 -22.00 -2.82 -19.77
CA ALA A 348 -22.02 -2.70 -18.32
C ALA A 348 -22.76 -1.42 -17.88
N VAL A 349 -22.48 -0.28 -18.51
CA VAL A 349 -23.15 0.99 -18.23
C VAL A 349 -24.65 0.89 -18.47
N SER A 350 -25.11 0.30 -19.59
CA SER A 350 -26.55 0.11 -19.85
C SER A 350 -27.24 -0.69 -18.76
N ARG A 351 -26.57 -1.72 -18.20
CA ARG A 351 -27.09 -2.53 -17.10
C ARG A 351 -27.10 -1.76 -15.78
N LEU A 352 -26.03 -1.02 -15.48
CA LEU A 352 -25.90 -0.20 -14.28
C LEU A 352 -26.93 0.92 -14.25
N SER A 353 -27.15 1.61 -15.37
CA SER A 353 -28.14 2.68 -15.50
C SER A 353 -29.60 2.19 -15.37
N ALA A 354 -29.85 0.90 -15.61
CA ALA A 354 -31.17 0.30 -15.46
C ALA A 354 -31.50 -0.08 -14.00
N ILE A 355 -30.55 0.04 -13.06
CA ILE A 355 -30.79 -0.30 -11.64
C ILE A 355 -31.68 0.79 -11.01
N PRO A 356 -32.85 0.42 -10.42
CA PRO A 356 -33.71 1.39 -9.75
C PRO A 356 -33.06 2.03 -8.53
N LEU A 357 -33.06 3.36 -8.46
CA LEU A 357 -32.50 4.13 -7.36
C LEU A 357 -33.61 4.75 -6.50
N LYS A 358 -33.44 4.72 -5.17
CA LYS A 358 -34.30 5.41 -4.19
C LYS A 358 -33.78 6.80 -3.80
N LYS A 359 -32.51 7.09 -4.13
CA LYS A 359 -31.85 8.37 -3.84
C LYS A 359 -31.06 8.82 -5.07
N ASP A 360 -30.98 10.12 -5.29
CA ASP A 360 -30.15 10.72 -6.32
C ASP A 360 -28.65 10.66 -5.91
N PRO A 361 -27.79 10.00 -6.69
CA PRO A 361 -26.36 9.93 -6.40
C PRO A 361 -25.67 11.29 -6.26
N SER A 362 -26.15 12.33 -6.96
CA SER A 362 -25.56 13.67 -6.92
C SER A 362 -25.78 14.42 -5.58
N ARG A 363 -26.75 13.98 -4.78
CA ARG A 363 -27.12 14.57 -3.49
C ARG A 363 -26.71 13.74 -2.27
N ILE A 364 -25.92 12.68 -2.47
CA ILE A 364 -25.46 11.84 -1.36
C ILE A 364 -24.19 12.42 -0.73
N PRO A 365 -24.09 12.38 0.61
CA PRO A 365 -22.85 12.74 1.28
C PRO A 365 -21.74 11.75 0.94
N VAL A 366 -20.55 12.26 0.63
CA VAL A 366 -19.37 11.49 0.26
C VAL A 366 -18.30 11.62 1.32
N ILE A 367 -17.76 10.49 1.78
CA ILE A 367 -16.57 10.43 2.63
C ILE A 367 -15.40 9.92 1.79
N SER A 368 -14.28 10.65 1.82
CA SER A 368 -13.02 10.19 1.23
C SER A 368 -12.27 9.31 2.21
N LEU A 369 -12.02 8.05 1.83
CA LEU A 369 -11.18 7.11 2.57
C LEU A 369 -9.81 7.04 1.93
N ILE A 370 -8.82 7.65 2.58
CA ILE A 370 -7.44 7.80 2.10
C ILE A 370 -6.45 7.10 3.04
N GLY A 371 -5.15 7.23 2.80
CA GLY A 371 -4.09 6.68 3.65
C GLY A 371 -3.35 5.54 2.98
N GLU A 372 -2.84 4.59 3.77
CA GLU A 372 -1.94 3.54 3.30
C GLU A 372 -2.63 2.61 2.29
N ILE A 373 -1.96 2.38 1.17
CA ILE A 373 -2.54 1.76 -0.04
C ILE A 373 -3.14 0.37 0.20
N PHE A 374 -2.49 -0.48 0.99
CA PHE A 374 -3.01 -1.82 1.29
C PHE A 374 -4.22 -1.73 2.22
N VAL A 375 -4.08 -1.03 3.35
CA VAL A 375 -5.11 -0.99 4.40
C VAL A 375 -6.39 -0.33 3.90
N ARG A 376 -6.31 0.74 3.11
CA ARG A 376 -7.51 1.39 2.57
C ARG A 376 -8.27 0.52 1.57
N ARG A 377 -7.62 -0.48 0.95
CA ARG A 377 -8.20 -1.36 -0.06
C ARG A 377 -8.56 -2.76 0.45
N ASP A 378 -7.81 -3.28 1.42
CA ASP A 378 -8.09 -4.59 2.00
C ASP A 378 -9.31 -4.53 2.94
N GLU A 379 -10.34 -5.28 2.59
CA GLU A 379 -11.63 -5.26 3.29
C GLU A 379 -11.51 -5.72 4.75
N PHE A 380 -10.59 -6.65 5.03
CA PHE A 380 -10.34 -7.09 6.39
C PHE A 380 -9.62 -6.02 7.23
N SER A 381 -8.61 -5.38 6.67
CA SER A 381 -7.79 -4.38 7.39
C SER A 381 -8.58 -3.12 7.75
N ARG A 382 -9.46 -2.66 6.86
CA ARG A 382 -10.33 -1.50 7.10
C ARG A 382 -11.58 -1.82 7.96
N LYS A 383 -11.75 -3.10 8.33
CA LYS A 383 -12.90 -3.56 9.10
C LYS A 383 -14.23 -3.14 8.44
N ASN A 384 -15.25 -2.95 9.24
CA ASN A 384 -16.59 -2.61 8.77
C ASN A 384 -16.80 -1.10 8.56
N ILE A 385 -15.73 -0.30 8.45
CA ILE A 385 -15.85 1.18 8.32
C ILE A 385 -16.68 1.55 7.10
N VAL A 386 -16.41 0.92 5.95
CA VAL A 386 -17.14 1.23 4.72
C VAL A 386 -18.62 0.86 4.88
N ASP A 387 -18.91 -0.35 5.35
CA ASP A 387 -20.28 -0.80 5.59
C ASP A 387 -21.00 0.08 6.62
N TYR A 388 -20.29 0.50 7.67
CA TYR A 388 -20.84 1.39 8.68
C TYR A 388 -21.22 2.75 8.10
N LEU A 389 -20.37 3.35 7.29
CA LEU A 389 -20.63 4.62 6.62
C LEU A 389 -21.77 4.49 5.59
N GLU A 390 -21.77 3.45 4.77
CA GLU A 390 -22.84 3.18 3.79
C GLU A 390 -24.19 2.98 4.46
N ASN A 391 -24.25 2.23 5.58
CA ASN A 391 -25.47 2.05 6.37
C ASN A 391 -25.96 3.35 7.02
N ASN A 392 -25.05 4.30 7.28
CA ASN A 392 -25.37 5.65 7.70
C ASN A 392 -25.69 6.61 6.53
N GLY A 393 -25.75 6.10 5.30
CA GLY A 393 -26.15 6.84 4.12
C GLY A 393 -25.05 7.67 3.45
N PHE A 394 -23.78 7.38 3.73
CA PHE A 394 -22.64 8.00 3.08
C PHE A 394 -22.07 7.10 1.99
N MET A 395 -21.84 7.66 0.81
CA MET A 395 -20.98 7.03 -0.18
C MET A 395 -19.52 7.12 0.29
N VAL A 396 -18.77 6.04 0.17
CA VAL A 396 -17.35 6.01 0.52
C VAL A 396 -16.52 5.93 -0.76
N ARG A 397 -15.76 6.98 -1.03
CA ARG A 397 -14.77 7.01 -2.10
C ARG A 397 -13.42 6.60 -1.53
N VAL A 398 -12.94 5.44 -1.96
CA VAL A 398 -11.62 4.94 -1.54
C VAL A 398 -10.57 5.43 -2.52
N ALA A 399 -9.53 6.10 -2.03
CA ALA A 399 -8.45 6.58 -2.89
C ALA A 399 -7.92 5.47 -3.83
N PRO A 400 -7.78 5.74 -5.15
CA PRO A 400 -7.55 4.71 -6.15
C PRO A 400 -6.16 4.07 -6.02
N VAL A 401 -6.06 2.78 -6.40
CA VAL A 401 -4.75 2.09 -6.51
C VAL A 401 -3.91 2.74 -7.62
N ALA A 402 -4.57 3.17 -8.69
CA ALA A 402 -3.93 3.84 -9.83
C ALA A 402 -3.19 5.13 -9.42
N GLU A 403 -3.60 5.82 -8.36
CA GLU A 403 -2.91 7.00 -7.83
C GLU A 403 -1.44 6.71 -7.49
N TYR A 404 -1.16 5.57 -6.86
CA TYR A 404 0.21 5.19 -6.51
C TYR A 404 1.08 4.88 -7.74
N MET A 405 0.46 4.32 -8.79
CA MET A 405 1.16 4.10 -10.06
C MET A 405 1.48 5.43 -10.77
N CYS A 406 0.52 6.38 -10.76
CA CYS A 406 0.74 7.75 -11.26
C CYS A 406 1.82 8.46 -10.44
N TYR A 407 1.85 8.26 -9.12
CA TYR A 407 2.89 8.80 -8.25
C TYR A 407 4.27 8.23 -8.58
N SER A 408 4.37 6.92 -8.82
CA SER A 408 5.63 6.29 -9.24
C SER A 408 6.14 6.89 -10.56
N ASN A 409 5.24 7.11 -11.53
CA ASN A 409 5.57 7.80 -12.77
C ASN A 409 6.03 9.25 -12.50
N TYR A 410 5.36 9.98 -11.60
CA TYR A 410 5.73 11.35 -11.21
C TYR A 410 7.14 11.40 -10.61
N VAL A 411 7.45 10.53 -9.64
CA VAL A 411 8.79 10.45 -9.00
C VAL A 411 9.89 10.24 -10.03
N VAL A 412 9.66 9.38 -11.01
CA VAL A 412 10.62 9.12 -12.08
C VAL A 412 10.78 10.33 -13.00
N HIS A 413 9.68 10.97 -13.41
CA HIS A 413 9.72 12.14 -14.33
C HIS A 413 10.31 13.39 -13.69
N SER A 414 10.11 13.57 -12.39
CA SER A 414 10.63 14.71 -11.62
C SER A 414 12.10 14.55 -11.21
N GLY A 415 12.77 13.47 -11.62
CA GLY A 415 14.15 13.21 -11.25
C GLY A 415 14.36 12.88 -9.76
N LEU A 416 13.28 12.60 -9.03
CA LEU A 416 13.32 12.21 -7.61
C LEU A 416 13.69 10.73 -7.45
N GLY A 417 13.78 9.96 -8.54
CA GLY A 417 14.20 8.56 -8.56
C GLY A 417 15.71 8.43 -8.31
N GLU A 418 16.13 7.24 -7.91
CA GLU A 418 17.56 6.92 -7.68
C GLU A 418 18.32 6.62 -8.99
N ARG A 419 17.60 6.33 -10.06
CA ARG A 419 18.14 5.96 -11.37
C ARG A 419 18.04 7.14 -12.34
N GLU A 420 19.15 7.45 -12.99
CA GLU A 420 19.16 8.33 -14.15
C GLU A 420 18.69 7.56 -15.40
N PHE A 421 17.81 8.17 -16.17
CA PHE A 421 17.26 7.60 -17.40
C PHE A 421 17.87 8.29 -18.61
N SER A 422 18.23 7.50 -19.62
CA SER A 422 18.65 8.02 -20.91
C SER A 422 17.52 8.80 -21.60
N PHE A 423 17.87 9.67 -22.54
CA PHE A 423 16.88 10.46 -23.28
C PHE A 423 15.83 9.58 -23.99
N SER A 424 16.24 8.46 -24.57
CA SER A 424 15.32 7.50 -25.22
C SER A 424 14.36 6.83 -24.24
N GLU A 425 14.83 6.51 -23.03
CA GLU A 425 13.99 5.98 -21.96
C GLU A 425 12.97 7.04 -21.50
N GLN A 426 13.37 8.29 -21.32
CA GLN A 426 12.48 9.39 -20.94
C GLN A 426 11.38 9.62 -21.99
N VAL A 427 11.70 9.62 -23.28
CA VAL A 427 10.71 9.74 -24.37
C VAL A 427 9.74 8.57 -24.35
N ARG A 428 10.25 7.34 -24.22
CA ARG A 428 9.40 6.14 -24.11
C ARG A 428 8.46 6.19 -22.92
N MET A 429 8.94 6.64 -21.76
CA MET A 429 8.12 6.79 -20.56
C MET A 429 7.03 7.83 -20.73
N LYS A 430 7.32 8.98 -21.32
CA LYS A 430 6.31 10.00 -21.65
C LYS A 430 5.19 9.43 -22.54
N LEU A 431 5.54 8.64 -23.55
CA LEU A 431 4.56 7.97 -24.41
C LEU A 431 3.69 6.97 -23.62
N VAL A 432 4.29 6.22 -22.73
CA VAL A 432 3.54 5.27 -21.86
C VAL A 432 2.54 6.03 -20.98
N VAL A 433 2.95 7.13 -20.35
CA VAL A 433 2.06 7.96 -19.51
C VAL A 433 0.91 8.53 -20.33
N GLN A 434 1.17 9.07 -21.54
CA GLN A 434 0.10 9.57 -22.41
C GLN A 434 -0.92 8.48 -22.81
N ILE A 435 -0.45 7.25 -23.07
CA ILE A 435 -1.33 6.11 -23.36
C ILE A 435 -2.15 5.74 -22.12
N GLN A 436 -1.53 5.78 -20.92
CA GLN A 436 -2.22 5.52 -19.66
C GLN A 436 -3.31 6.56 -19.38
N GLU A 437 -3.02 7.85 -19.54
CA GLU A 437 -3.98 8.95 -19.37
C GLU A 437 -5.13 8.86 -20.38
N TRP A 438 -4.83 8.51 -21.63
CA TRP A 438 -5.86 8.33 -22.67
C TRP A 438 -6.83 7.20 -22.30
N TRP A 439 -6.32 6.05 -21.82
CA TRP A 439 -7.18 4.94 -21.40
C TRP A 439 -7.94 5.27 -20.12
N GLU A 440 -7.31 5.92 -19.18
CA GLU A 440 -7.97 6.40 -17.96
C GLU A 440 -9.17 7.28 -18.31
N ARG A 441 -8.94 8.31 -19.13
CA ARG A 441 -10.00 9.21 -19.59
C ARG A 441 -11.12 8.44 -20.28
N ARG A 442 -10.78 7.55 -21.21
CA ARG A 442 -11.77 6.79 -21.97
C ARG A 442 -12.61 5.87 -21.08
N ILE A 443 -12.00 5.12 -20.18
CA ILE A 443 -12.69 4.22 -19.26
C ILE A 443 -13.62 5.01 -18.34
N LYS A 444 -13.11 6.06 -17.71
CA LYS A 444 -13.84 6.89 -16.77
C LYS A 444 -15.01 7.65 -17.46
N THR A 445 -14.82 8.13 -18.69
CA THR A 445 -15.89 8.75 -19.47
C THR A 445 -17.03 7.76 -19.70
N ILE A 446 -16.73 6.54 -20.19
CA ILE A 446 -17.77 5.53 -20.43
C ILE A 446 -18.50 5.19 -19.13
N LEU A 447 -17.76 4.92 -18.03
CA LEU A 447 -18.38 4.52 -16.77
C LEU A 447 -19.19 5.65 -16.11
N SER A 448 -18.82 6.92 -16.32
CA SER A 448 -19.58 8.06 -15.81
C SER A 448 -20.96 8.23 -16.47
N GLU A 449 -21.17 7.70 -17.68
CA GLU A 449 -22.48 7.68 -18.35
C GLU A 449 -23.53 6.87 -17.56
N SER A 450 -23.11 6.01 -16.62
CA SER A 450 -24.04 5.30 -15.73
C SER A 450 -24.76 6.21 -14.72
N GLY A 451 -24.28 7.43 -14.50
CA GLY A 451 -24.77 8.32 -13.43
C GLY A 451 -24.37 7.88 -12.02
N LEU A 452 -23.66 6.76 -11.87
CA LEU A 452 -23.23 6.18 -10.58
C LEU A 452 -21.77 6.49 -10.22
N TYR A 453 -21.01 7.05 -11.16
CA TYR A 453 -19.60 7.39 -11.03
C TYR A 453 -19.34 8.83 -11.51
N LYS A 454 -18.68 9.63 -10.65
CA LYS A 454 -18.26 10.99 -11.03
C LYS A 454 -16.94 10.93 -11.79
N PHE A 455 -16.92 11.50 -13.00
CA PHE A 455 -15.69 11.58 -13.80
C PHE A 455 -14.66 12.49 -13.12
N GLU A 456 -13.46 11.96 -12.86
CA GLU A 456 -12.32 12.71 -12.37
C GLU A 456 -11.02 12.04 -12.82
N MET A 457 -10.06 12.83 -13.34
CA MET A 457 -8.73 12.34 -13.70
C MET A 457 -7.79 12.37 -12.49
N ILE A 458 -6.90 11.39 -12.39
CA ILE A 458 -5.87 11.37 -11.35
C ILE A 458 -4.77 12.36 -11.72
N ASP A 459 -4.64 13.43 -10.96
CA ASP A 459 -3.58 14.44 -11.12
C ASP A 459 -2.71 14.52 -9.86
N VAL A 460 -1.73 13.61 -9.80
CA VAL A 460 -0.76 13.55 -8.70
C VAL A 460 0.11 14.80 -8.64
N GLY A 461 0.48 15.36 -9.80
CA GLY A 461 1.30 16.58 -9.86
C GLY A 461 0.58 17.77 -9.21
N LYS A 462 -0.72 17.95 -9.49
CA LYS A 462 -1.55 19.00 -8.85
C LYS A 462 -1.65 18.75 -7.34
N THR A 463 -1.87 17.51 -6.95
CA THR A 463 -1.97 17.11 -5.53
C THR A 463 -0.69 17.44 -4.75
N ILE A 464 0.48 17.10 -5.30
CA ILE A 464 1.78 17.34 -4.67
C ILE A 464 2.09 18.85 -4.60
N ARG A 465 1.92 19.57 -5.71
CA ARG A 465 2.18 21.02 -5.74
C ARG A 465 1.31 21.80 -4.75
N GLY A 466 0.06 21.37 -4.57
CA GLY A 466 -0.87 22.02 -3.64
C GLY A 466 -0.40 22.00 -2.18
N VAL A 467 0.41 21.02 -1.79
CA VAL A 467 0.88 20.84 -0.41
C VAL A 467 2.40 20.96 -0.25
N SER A 468 3.10 21.48 -1.27
CA SER A 468 4.56 21.63 -1.24
C SER A 468 5.07 22.54 -0.12
N HIS A 469 4.23 23.43 0.39
CA HIS A 469 4.51 24.29 1.54
C HIS A 469 4.40 23.55 2.89
N LEU A 470 3.76 22.39 2.93
CA LEU A 470 3.56 21.57 4.15
C LEU A 470 4.55 20.40 4.21
N ILE A 471 4.82 19.79 3.06
CA ILE A 471 5.66 18.62 2.96
C ILE A 471 6.48 18.65 1.67
N ASN A 472 7.79 18.53 1.79
CA ASN A 472 8.69 18.56 0.66
C ASN A 472 8.55 17.29 -0.19
N GLU A 473 8.53 17.42 -1.53
CA GLU A 473 8.39 16.29 -2.46
C GLU A 473 9.54 15.26 -2.36
N ASN A 474 10.72 15.68 -1.89
CA ASN A 474 11.84 14.79 -1.60
C ASN A 474 11.55 13.83 -0.43
N PHE A 475 10.54 14.11 0.40
CA PHE A 475 10.04 13.17 1.40
C PHE A 475 9.16 12.12 0.71
N ARG A 476 9.78 11.29 -0.11
CA ARG A 476 9.12 10.27 -0.91
C ARG A 476 8.22 9.34 -0.06
N GLY A 477 7.11 8.87 -0.64
CA GLY A 477 6.16 7.97 0.01
C GLY A 477 4.74 8.52 0.06
N GLU A 478 3.85 7.82 0.73
CA GLU A 478 2.41 8.10 0.72
C GLU A 478 1.99 9.34 1.53
N ALA A 479 2.85 9.86 2.42
CA ALA A 479 2.47 10.97 3.29
C ALA A 479 2.02 12.20 2.49
N ILE A 480 2.78 12.58 1.44
CA ILE A 480 2.46 13.74 0.60
C ILE A 480 1.16 13.55 -0.19
N LEU A 481 0.89 12.32 -0.64
CA LEU A 481 -0.36 11.98 -1.33
C LEU A 481 -1.55 12.07 -0.36
N THR A 482 -1.40 11.51 0.84
CA THR A 482 -2.46 11.53 1.86
C THR A 482 -2.80 12.96 2.27
N VAL A 483 -1.80 13.81 2.53
CA VAL A 483 -2.02 15.22 2.89
C VAL A 483 -2.67 15.99 1.73
N GLY A 484 -2.12 15.82 0.52
CA GLY A 484 -2.60 16.53 -0.65
C GLY A 484 -4.01 16.13 -1.04
N LEU A 485 -4.32 14.84 -1.00
CA LEU A 485 -5.65 14.33 -1.34
C LEU A 485 -6.71 14.78 -0.33
N ALA A 486 -6.39 14.71 0.98
CA ALA A 486 -7.28 15.18 2.03
C ALA A 486 -7.71 16.64 1.82
N LEU A 487 -6.74 17.54 1.66
CA LEU A 487 -7.01 18.97 1.48
C LEU A 487 -7.63 19.28 0.11
N ARG A 488 -7.36 18.49 -0.92
CA ARG A 488 -7.96 18.67 -2.24
C ARG A 488 -9.44 18.30 -2.23
N GLU A 489 -9.80 17.12 -1.71
CA GLU A 489 -11.15 16.56 -1.81
C GLU A 489 -12.16 17.19 -0.85
N ILE A 490 -11.73 17.56 0.36
CA ILE A 490 -12.65 18.15 1.34
C ILE A 490 -13.33 19.43 0.80
N LEU A 491 -14.62 19.57 0.99
CA LEU A 491 -15.51 20.63 0.51
C LEU A 491 -15.75 20.66 -1.01
N HIS A 492 -14.93 19.99 -1.80
CA HIS A 492 -15.10 19.91 -3.25
C HIS A 492 -15.79 18.61 -3.68
N ASP A 493 -15.27 17.48 -3.25
CA ASP A 493 -15.72 16.14 -3.63
C ASP A 493 -16.24 15.32 -2.44
N SER A 494 -15.91 15.73 -1.23
CA SER A 494 -16.30 15.05 0.01
C SER A 494 -16.69 16.03 1.10
N CYS A 495 -17.52 15.55 2.01
CA CYS A 495 -17.93 16.27 3.22
C CYS A 495 -17.15 15.83 4.46
N GLY A 496 -16.22 14.90 4.33
CA GLY A 496 -15.36 14.43 5.40
C GLY A 496 -14.27 13.49 4.85
N VAL A 497 -13.17 13.39 5.57
CA VAL A 497 -12.00 12.59 5.20
C VAL A 497 -11.62 11.66 6.34
N ILE A 498 -11.43 10.38 6.01
CA ILE A 498 -10.86 9.38 6.91
C ILE A 498 -9.51 8.95 6.35
N ALA A 499 -8.44 9.13 7.14
CA ALA A 499 -7.10 8.62 6.81
C ALA A 499 -6.84 7.34 7.61
N ILE A 500 -6.69 6.20 6.92
CA ILE A 500 -6.46 4.91 7.56
C ILE A 500 -5.06 4.38 7.25
N GLY A 501 -4.40 3.82 8.26
CA GLY A 501 -3.09 3.20 8.08
C GLY A 501 -2.81 2.09 9.09
N PRO A 502 -1.78 1.26 8.85
CA PRO A 502 -1.37 0.27 9.82
C PRO A 502 -0.74 0.94 11.05
N PHE A 503 -0.89 0.32 12.20
CA PHE A 503 -0.28 0.81 13.44
C PHE A 503 1.23 1.04 13.26
N GLY A 504 1.71 2.20 13.73
CA GLY A 504 3.10 2.61 13.65
C GLY A 504 3.61 2.85 12.21
N CYS A 505 2.73 3.14 11.25
CA CYS A 505 3.12 3.50 9.89
C CYS A 505 3.68 4.92 9.84
N MET A 506 4.96 5.07 9.48
CA MET A 506 5.61 6.38 9.46
C MET A 506 4.93 7.37 8.53
N PRO A 507 4.67 7.07 7.22
CA PRO A 507 3.95 8.00 6.35
C PRO A 507 2.58 8.40 6.89
N SER A 508 1.81 7.46 7.44
CA SER A 508 0.49 7.75 8.01
C SER A 508 0.57 8.67 9.23
N ARG A 509 1.57 8.47 10.11
CA ARG A 509 1.75 9.33 11.29
C ARG A 509 2.19 10.74 10.92
N VAL A 510 3.07 10.89 9.92
CA VAL A 510 3.46 12.19 9.37
C VAL A 510 2.25 12.91 8.77
N ALA A 511 1.48 12.22 7.93
CA ALA A 511 0.27 12.80 7.34
C ALA A 511 -0.75 13.22 8.40
N GLU A 512 -0.99 12.37 9.40
CA GLU A 512 -1.90 12.68 10.50
C GLU A 512 -1.47 13.94 11.28
N SER A 513 -0.18 14.06 11.62
CA SER A 513 0.32 15.22 12.38
C SER A 513 0.14 16.52 11.62
N ILE A 514 0.30 16.50 10.29
CA ILE A 514 0.05 17.66 9.43
C ILE A 514 -1.45 17.93 9.34
N LEU A 515 -2.26 16.91 9.02
CA LEU A 515 -3.70 17.07 8.80
C LEU A 515 -4.46 17.49 10.06
N LYS A 516 -4.05 17.05 11.25
CA LYS A 516 -4.64 17.55 12.51
C LYS A 516 -4.55 19.07 12.67
N LYS A 517 -3.54 19.68 12.06
CA LYS A 517 -3.36 21.14 12.08
C LYS A 517 -4.01 21.82 10.88
N GLU A 518 -4.00 21.18 9.72
CA GLU A 518 -4.36 21.80 8.44
C GLU A 518 -5.81 21.50 7.97
N MET A 519 -6.54 20.56 8.62
CA MET A 519 -7.92 20.25 8.27
C MET A 519 -8.89 21.30 8.87
N ASN A 520 -8.74 22.53 8.42
CA ASN A 520 -9.56 23.68 8.71
C ASN A 520 -9.68 24.57 7.47
N ILE A 521 -10.44 25.65 7.56
CA ILE A 521 -10.69 26.55 6.42
C ILE A 521 -9.41 27.22 5.93
N GLU A 522 -8.52 27.67 6.83
CA GLU A 522 -7.26 28.31 6.46
C GLU A 522 -6.33 27.36 5.69
N GLY A 523 -6.20 26.10 6.14
CA GLY A 523 -5.43 25.07 5.48
C GLY A 523 -6.00 24.74 4.08
N LYS A 524 -7.34 24.70 3.97
CA LYS A 524 -8.04 24.52 2.71
C LYS A 524 -7.82 25.69 1.76
N GLU A 525 -7.90 26.94 2.25
CA GLU A 525 -7.68 28.14 1.44
C GLU A 525 -6.28 28.19 0.84
N ARG A 526 -5.25 27.78 1.59
CA ARG A 526 -3.87 27.70 1.08
C ARG A 526 -3.69 26.75 -0.08
N MET A 527 -4.54 25.76 -0.22
CA MET A 527 -4.52 24.78 -1.30
C MET A 527 -5.43 25.17 -2.48
N CYS A 528 -6.36 26.07 -2.28
CA CYS A 528 -7.34 26.43 -3.31
C CYS A 528 -6.77 27.40 -4.34
N GLU A 529 -7.25 27.25 -5.58
CA GLU A 529 -7.02 28.24 -6.62
C GLU A 529 -7.80 29.54 -6.29
N PRO A 530 -7.26 30.70 -6.68
CA PRO A 530 -7.98 31.97 -6.53
C PRO A 530 -9.37 31.90 -7.17
N GLY A 531 -10.42 32.28 -6.43
CA GLY A 531 -11.81 32.28 -6.90
C GLY A 531 -12.63 31.04 -6.52
N SER A 532 -12.10 30.13 -5.71
CA SER A 532 -12.89 29.04 -5.14
C SER A 532 -13.89 29.57 -4.09
N ASN A 533 -15.14 29.08 -4.13
CA ASN A 533 -16.24 29.54 -3.24
C ASN A 533 -16.09 29.10 -1.78
N ILE A 534 -14.90 29.24 -1.18
CA ILE A 534 -14.63 28.86 0.22
C ILE A 534 -15.31 29.80 1.21
N GLU A 535 -15.59 31.03 0.81
CA GLU A 535 -16.23 32.05 1.68
C GLU A 535 -17.52 31.57 2.34
N HIS A 536 -18.30 30.72 1.67
CA HIS A 536 -19.53 30.14 2.21
C HIS A 536 -19.30 29.15 3.38
N PHE A 537 -18.05 28.73 3.58
CA PHE A 537 -17.67 27.77 4.60
C PHE A 537 -16.86 28.39 5.76
N ARG A 538 -16.61 29.70 5.76
CA ARG A 538 -15.80 30.38 6.79
C ARG A 538 -16.33 30.25 8.22
N GLU A 539 -17.62 29.97 8.39
CA GLU A 539 -18.22 29.69 9.70
C GLU A 539 -17.81 28.32 10.26
N LEU A 540 -17.29 27.41 9.40
CA LEU A 540 -16.76 26.11 9.81
C LEU A 540 -15.30 26.30 10.22
N GLN A 541 -15.02 26.28 11.51
CA GLN A 541 -13.64 26.39 12.01
C GLN A 541 -12.83 25.16 11.60
N ASP A 542 -13.31 23.96 11.94
CA ASP A 542 -12.67 22.68 11.66
C ASP A 542 -13.43 21.91 10.58
N LEU A 543 -12.68 21.21 9.72
CA LEU A 543 -13.23 20.34 8.70
C LEU A 543 -13.20 18.87 9.18
N PRO A 544 -14.24 18.07 8.87
CA PRO A 544 -14.32 16.69 9.35
C PRO A 544 -13.14 15.84 8.88
N PHE A 545 -12.27 15.52 9.82
CA PHE A 545 -11.10 14.66 9.60
C PHE A 545 -11.01 13.62 10.72
N PHE A 546 -10.84 12.35 10.33
CA PHE A 546 -10.64 11.27 11.26
C PHE A 546 -9.42 10.44 10.85
N SER A 547 -8.44 10.31 11.74
CA SER A 547 -7.28 9.45 11.54
C SER A 547 -7.45 8.15 12.29
N LEU A 548 -7.19 7.03 11.61
CA LEU A 548 -7.40 5.71 12.14
C LEU A 548 -6.18 4.82 11.91
N GLU A 549 -5.69 4.21 12.98
CA GLU A 549 -4.70 3.14 12.92
C GLU A 549 -5.35 1.78 13.15
N THR A 550 -4.90 0.78 12.39
CA THR A 550 -5.36 -0.60 12.54
C THR A 550 -4.20 -1.58 12.63
N ASP A 551 -4.31 -2.52 13.54
CA ASP A 551 -3.45 -3.71 13.67
C ASP A 551 -4.17 -5.01 13.28
N GLY A 552 -5.38 -4.88 12.71
CA GLY A 552 -6.24 -5.99 12.36
C GLY A 552 -7.14 -6.49 13.52
N SER A 553 -7.01 -5.95 14.73
CA SER A 553 -7.92 -6.24 15.85
C SER A 553 -9.25 -5.46 15.69
N ALA A 554 -10.26 -5.85 16.45
CA ALA A 554 -11.52 -5.08 16.51
C ALA A 554 -11.25 -3.69 17.06
N PHE A 555 -11.98 -2.69 16.55
CA PHE A 555 -11.83 -1.33 17.04
C PHE A 555 -12.36 -1.20 18.48
N PRO A 556 -11.63 -0.48 19.35
CA PRO A 556 -12.14 -0.11 20.66
C PRO A 556 -13.41 0.77 20.57
N GLN A 557 -14.26 0.71 21.59
CA GLN A 557 -15.48 1.54 21.67
C GLN A 557 -15.23 3.05 21.50
N LEU A 558 -14.07 3.53 21.94
CA LEU A 558 -13.66 4.93 21.75
C LEU A 558 -13.58 5.32 20.26
N ILE A 559 -13.11 4.41 19.42
CA ILE A 559 -13.03 4.64 17.96
C ILE A 559 -14.44 4.71 17.37
N GLU A 560 -15.36 3.86 17.83
CA GLU A 560 -16.76 3.88 17.39
C GLU A 560 -17.43 5.21 17.78
N ALA A 561 -17.26 5.66 19.01
CA ALA A 561 -17.79 6.96 19.48
C ALA A 561 -17.22 8.15 18.68
N ASN A 562 -15.91 8.14 18.39
CA ASN A 562 -15.28 9.16 17.56
C ASN A 562 -15.80 9.14 16.11
N LEU A 563 -16.08 7.96 15.57
CA LEU A 563 -16.65 7.80 14.23
C LEU A 563 -18.10 8.34 14.17
N GLU A 564 -18.89 8.15 15.23
CA GLU A 564 -20.22 8.76 15.34
C GLU A 564 -20.15 10.30 15.35
N ALA A 565 -19.25 10.87 16.15
CA ALA A 565 -19.02 12.31 16.16
C ALA A 565 -18.59 12.85 14.80
N PHE A 566 -17.68 12.14 14.12
CA PHE A 566 -17.23 12.46 12.76
C PHE A 566 -18.39 12.46 11.76
N ILE A 567 -19.27 11.46 11.80
CA ILE A 567 -20.46 11.36 10.92
C ILE A 567 -21.38 12.58 11.10
N LEU A 568 -21.62 13.02 12.34
CA LEU A 568 -22.44 14.20 12.62
C LEU A 568 -21.82 15.47 12.04
N GLN A 569 -20.51 15.64 12.17
CA GLN A 569 -19.79 16.76 11.57
C GLN A 569 -19.85 16.72 10.04
N ALA A 570 -19.59 15.55 9.43
CA ALA A 570 -19.65 15.36 7.99
C ALA A 570 -21.05 15.68 7.42
N ARG A 571 -22.13 15.31 8.12
CA ARG A 571 -23.50 15.66 7.71
C ARG A 571 -23.75 17.17 7.72
N ARG A 572 -23.25 17.89 8.72
CA ARG A 572 -23.35 19.37 8.76
C ARG A 572 -22.66 20.01 7.56
N VAL A 573 -21.44 19.54 7.25
CA VAL A 573 -20.71 20.03 6.07
C VAL A 573 -21.44 19.68 4.78
N HIS A 574 -21.98 18.47 4.64
CA HIS A 574 -22.75 18.09 3.47
C HIS A 574 -23.97 18.97 3.24
N ASN A 575 -24.75 19.24 4.30
CA ASN A 575 -25.92 20.12 4.19
C ASN A 575 -25.51 21.50 3.69
N ARG A 576 -24.39 22.05 4.20
CA ARG A 576 -23.86 23.34 3.73
C ARG A 576 -23.42 23.31 2.27
N ILE A 577 -22.81 22.20 1.82
CA ILE A 577 -22.47 22.02 0.40
C ILE A 577 -23.74 22.02 -0.49
N LEU A 578 -24.84 21.40 -0.05
CA LEU A 578 -26.10 21.40 -0.79
C LEU A 578 -26.72 22.80 -0.84
N GLU A 579 -26.74 23.54 0.27
CA GLU A 579 -27.25 24.93 0.32
C GLU A 579 -26.50 25.83 -0.68
N THR A 580 -25.16 25.72 -0.77
CA THR A 580 -24.38 26.50 -1.74
C THR A 580 -24.67 26.13 -3.19
N LYS A 581 -24.95 24.86 -3.48
CA LYS A 581 -25.35 24.41 -4.84
C LYS A 581 -26.74 24.93 -5.21
N ASP A 582 -27.71 24.81 -4.31
CA ASP A 582 -29.09 25.23 -4.56
C ASP A 582 -29.18 26.77 -4.72
N HIS A 583 -28.36 27.56 -4.02
CA HIS A 583 -28.26 29.02 -4.20
C HIS A 583 -27.51 29.43 -5.48
N GLY A 584 -26.50 28.66 -5.91
CA GLY A 584 -25.76 28.90 -7.16
C GLY A 584 -26.62 28.68 -8.40
N ASP A 585 -27.49 27.68 -8.42
CA ASP A 585 -28.43 27.40 -9.53
C ASP A 585 -29.53 28.47 -9.67
N SER A 586 -29.90 29.15 -8.59
CA SER A 586 -30.90 30.23 -8.63
C SER A 586 -30.37 31.52 -9.27
N SER A 587 -29.05 31.76 -9.23
CA SER A 587 -28.41 32.99 -9.75
C SER A 587 -27.88 32.86 -11.19
N THR A 588 -27.68 31.64 -11.71
CA THR A 588 -27.17 31.36 -13.07
C THR A 588 -28.18 30.61 -13.95
N GLY A 589 -29.45 30.76 -13.66
CA GLY A 589 -30.51 30.11 -14.41
C GLY A 589 -30.36 30.26 -15.94
N ARG A 590 -30.24 29.14 -16.65
CA ARG A 590 -30.51 28.91 -18.08
C ARG A 590 -29.43 28.99 -19.13
N ARG A 591 -28.13 29.12 -18.89
CA ARG A 591 -27.21 29.24 -20.07
C ARG A 591 -26.03 28.29 -20.19
N LEU A 592 -25.73 27.38 -19.27
CA LEU A 592 -24.51 26.54 -19.36
C LEU A 592 -24.72 25.05 -19.61
N SER A 593 -25.90 24.49 -19.36
CA SER A 593 -26.14 23.04 -19.56
C SER A 593 -26.27 22.63 -21.02
N LEU A 594 -26.65 23.54 -21.92
CA LEU A 594 -26.80 23.25 -23.36
C LEU A 594 -25.51 23.34 -24.19
N ARG A 595 -24.48 24.02 -23.71
CA ARG A 595 -23.26 24.25 -24.50
C ARG A 595 -22.26 23.09 -24.47
N TRP A 596 -22.27 22.24 -23.47
CA TRP A 596 -21.37 21.08 -23.38
C TRP A 596 -21.88 19.87 -24.16
N TYR A 597 -23.19 19.69 -24.19
CA TYR A 597 -23.80 18.59 -24.96
C TYR A 597 -23.62 18.76 -26.47
N ASP A 598 -23.68 19.99 -26.99
CA ASP A 598 -23.49 20.31 -28.41
C ASP A 598 -22.02 20.21 -28.87
N ILE A 599 -21.05 20.38 -27.99
CA ILE A 599 -19.60 20.26 -28.30
C ILE A 599 -19.18 18.78 -28.38
N VAL A 600 -19.80 17.91 -27.58
CA VAL A 600 -19.42 16.49 -27.49
C VAL A 600 -20.16 15.63 -28.52
N THR A 601 -21.38 16.00 -28.94
CA THR A 601 -22.20 15.20 -29.84
C THR A 601 -22.01 15.51 -31.31
N GLY A 602 -21.25 16.56 -31.67
CA GLY A 602 -20.91 16.83 -33.08
C GLY A 602 -22.09 17.22 -33.97
N ASN A 603 -23.26 17.56 -33.42
CA ASN A 603 -24.41 17.98 -34.17
C ASN A 603 -24.48 19.50 -34.30
N GLY A 604 -24.05 20.00 -35.44
CA GLY A 604 -24.66 21.18 -35.98
C GLY A 604 -23.81 22.38 -36.29
N LYS A 605 -23.52 22.59 -37.51
CA LYS A 605 -23.44 23.90 -38.21
C LYS A 605 -22.75 25.07 -37.47
N ALA A 606 -21.47 24.96 -37.17
CA ALA A 606 -20.66 26.13 -36.78
C ALA A 606 -19.19 26.04 -37.20
N LEU A 607 -18.88 25.40 -38.32
CA LEU A 607 -17.49 25.35 -38.88
C LEU A 607 -17.38 26.02 -40.26
N SER A 608 -18.26 26.98 -40.61
CA SER A 608 -18.13 27.76 -41.85
C SER A 608 -17.42 29.11 -41.68
N GLY A 609 -17.07 29.52 -40.42
CA GLY A 609 -16.56 30.86 -40.13
C GLY A 609 -15.04 30.99 -39.93
N VAL A 610 -14.30 29.88 -39.70
CA VAL A 610 -12.87 29.95 -39.28
C VAL A 610 -11.86 29.75 -40.43
N LYS A 611 -12.30 29.36 -41.63
CA LYS A 611 -11.42 29.15 -42.80
C LYS A 611 -11.01 30.45 -43.56
N LYS A 612 -11.37 31.62 -43.09
CA LYS A 612 -11.08 32.90 -43.78
C LYS A 612 -10.07 33.82 -43.07
N LYS A 613 -9.33 33.33 -42.04
CA LYS A 613 -8.30 34.15 -41.34
C LYS A 613 -6.92 33.51 -41.21
N LEU A 614 -6.61 32.50 -42.03
CA LEU A 614 -5.27 31.96 -42.18
C LEU A 614 -4.99 31.72 -43.67
N ARG A 615 -4.81 32.82 -44.37
CA ARG A 615 -4.04 32.96 -45.60
C ARG A 615 -3.19 34.23 -45.47
#